data_4acb4c2855b49adb622e55b53fd2cae9
#
_entry.id   4acb4c2855b49adb622e55b53fd2cae9
#
_cell.length_a   1.000
_cell.length_b   1.000
_cell.length_c   1.000
_cell.angle_alpha   90.00
_cell.angle_beta   90.00
_cell.angle_gamma   90.00
#
_symmetry.space_group_name_H-M   'P 1'
#
loop_
_entity.id
_entity.type
_entity.pdbx_description
1 polymer ?
#
loop_
_entity_poly.entity_id
_entity_poly.type
_entity_poly.pdbx_seq_one_letter_code
_entity_poly.pdbx_strand_id
1 'polypeptide(L)'
;ILYLQKPHIGTDKLADVVKHMRLEIERLGGEVRFGVRLDSLNIKNTGNGDSKKLESINVTDRFLGKAEVIECDRLILAIGHSARDTFLSLNESGVMMQPKSFAIGVRVEHSQEMIGRNQYGELYKALPTADYKLTHQTKDGRGVYSFCMCPGGYVVNASSEKGMLAVNGMSDYLRDGINANSAIVVTVGVEDFDGTDALAGMRFQRKWEKKAFDAAGGKIPVQLFGDFKKNVVSKEFGNVRPQTKGETAFANVREILPGEVADSIEEGITAFEKKINGYSRDDTLLLGIESRTSSPVKIVRDDTMQSNIKGLYPCGEGAGYAGGITSAAMDGIKTAIKITGGK
;
A
#
# COMPACT_ATOMS: atom_id res chain seq x y z
N ILE A 1 -13.60 -22.27 -2.64
CA ILE A 1 -13.41 -21.48 -3.88
C ILE A 1 -14.76 -21.13 -4.51
N LEU A 2 -15.71 -22.05 -4.55
CA LEU A 2 -17.02 -21.79 -5.18
C LEU A 2 -17.83 -20.66 -4.51
N TYR A 3 -17.65 -20.45 -3.20
CA TYR A 3 -18.41 -19.47 -2.42
C TYR A 3 -17.57 -18.31 -1.90
N LEU A 4 -16.26 -18.48 -1.72
CA LEU A 4 -15.32 -17.49 -1.25
C LEU A 4 -14.07 -17.56 -2.14
N GLN A 5 -14.08 -16.81 -3.24
CA GLN A 5 -12.95 -16.71 -4.15
C GLN A 5 -11.88 -15.84 -3.52
N LYS A 6 -10.99 -16.45 -2.75
CA LYS A 6 -9.78 -15.81 -2.20
C LYS A 6 -8.54 -16.58 -2.70
N PRO A 7 -8.21 -16.50 -3.99
CA PRO A 7 -7.01 -17.15 -4.50
C PRO A 7 -5.78 -16.54 -3.82
N HIS A 8 -4.87 -17.41 -3.38
CA HIS A 8 -3.61 -17.02 -2.77
C HIS A 8 -2.46 -17.62 -3.59
N ILE A 9 -1.56 -16.76 -4.03
CA ILE A 9 -0.37 -17.17 -4.79
C ILE A 9 0.85 -17.24 -3.87
N GLY A 10 0.95 -16.33 -2.89
CA GLY A 10 2.12 -16.13 -2.07
C GLY A 10 3.16 -15.22 -2.72
N THR A 11 3.89 -14.50 -1.89
CA THR A 11 4.88 -13.51 -2.35
C THR A 11 6.05 -14.17 -3.07
N ASP A 12 6.43 -15.37 -2.63
CA ASP A 12 7.47 -16.20 -3.23
C ASP A 12 7.13 -16.61 -4.68
N LYS A 13 5.90 -17.04 -4.94
CA LYS A 13 5.44 -17.45 -6.28
C LYS A 13 5.08 -16.27 -7.19
N LEU A 14 4.72 -15.15 -6.61
CA LEU A 14 4.35 -13.95 -7.38
C LEU A 14 5.51 -13.46 -8.26
N ALA A 15 6.75 -13.61 -7.81
CA ALA A 15 7.94 -13.26 -8.58
C ALA A 15 8.02 -14.03 -9.91
N ASP A 16 7.71 -15.33 -9.88
CA ASP A 16 7.69 -16.18 -11.08
C ASP A 16 6.54 -15.78 -12.04
N VAL A 17 5.36 -15.46 -11.48
CA VAL A 17 4.22 -15.00 -12.30
C VAL A 17 4.57 -13.70 -13.05
N VAL A 18 5.13 -12.72 -12.36
CA VAL A 18 5.54 -11.44 -12.97
C VAL A 18 6.64 -11.67 -14.03
N LYS A 19 7.60 -12.55 -13.75
CA LYS A 19 8.63 -12.93 -14.73
C LYS A 19 8.03 -13.54 -16.00
N HIS A 20 7.05 -14.45 -15.85
CA HIS A 20 6.40 -15.07 -17.01
C HIS A 20 5.56 -14.05 -17.80
N MET A 21 4.88 -13.11 -17.14
CA MET A 21 4.19 -12.01 -17.81
C MET A 21 5.15 -11.17 -18.67
N ARG A 22 6.33 -10.84 -18.13
CA ARG A 22 7.36 -10.12 -18.88
C ARG A 22 7.82 -10.90 -20.12
N LEU A 23 8.17 -12.17 -19.94
CA LEU A 23 8.61 -13.02 -21.04
C LEU A 23 7.53 -13.16 -22.13
N GLU A 24 6.25 -13.16 -21.75
CA GLU A 24 5.15 -13.21 -22.71
C GLU A 24 5.02 -11.89 -23.49
N ILE A 25 5.22 -10.74 -22.83
CA ILE A 25 5.27 -9.43 -23.51
C ILE A 25 6.39 -9.43 -24.56
N GLU A 26 7.58 -9.89 -24.20
CA GLU A 26 8.74 -9.97 -25.10
C GLU A 26 8.48 -10.96 -26.27
N ARG A 27 7.87 -12.12 -25.98
CA ARG A 27 7.47 -13.12 -27.00
C ARG A 27 6.48 -12.55 -28.02
N LEU A 28 5.60 -11.66 -27.59
CA LEU A 28 4.62 -10.99 -28.45
C LEU A 28 5.20 -9.79 -29.21
N GLY A 29 6.50 -9.53 -29.10
CA GLY A 29 7.20 -8.44 -29.79
C GLY A 29 7.21 -7.11 -29.02
N GLY A 30 6.79 -7.12 -27.76
CA GLY A 30 6.94 -5.98 -26.86
C GLY A 30 8.37 -5.87 -26.32
N GLU A 31 8.68 -4.72 -25.72
CA GLU A 31 9.96 -4.45 -25.06
C GLU A 31 9.73 -4.14 -23.60
N VAL A 32 10.59 -4.68 -22.71
CA VAL A 32 10.62 -4.36 -21.28
C VAL A 32 11.97 -3.76 -20.93
N ARG A 33 12.00 -2.50 -20.52
CA ARG A 33 13.22 -1.75 -20.21
C ARG A 33 13.35 -1.51 -18.73
N PHE A 34 14.29 -2.17 -18.07
CA PHE A 34 14.63 -1.96 -16.66
C PHE A 34 15.55 -0.76 -16.48
N GLY A 35 15.43 -0.12 -15.31
CA GLY A 35 16.27 1.02 -14.97
C GLY A 35 15.92 2.31 -15.71
N VAL A 36 14.89 2.31 -16.55
CA VAL A 36 14.43 3.49 -17.29
C VAL A 36 13.34 4.19 -16.50
N ARG A 37 13.60 5.43 -16.09
CA ARG A 37 12.68 6.27 -15.30
C ARG A 37 11.99 7.29 -16.20
N LEU A 38 10.68 7.43 -16.05
CA LEU A 38 9.92 8.54 -16.60
C LEU A 38 10.26 9.82 -15.82
N ASP A 39 10.78 10.83 -16.50
CA ASP A 39 11.14 12.11 -15.90
C ASP A 39 10.06 13.17 -16.10
N SER A 40 9.53 13.30 -17.33
CA SER A 40 8.49 14.29 -17.65
C SER A 40 7.70 13.94 -18.91
N LEU A 41 6.60 14.65 -19.10
CA LEU A 41 5.74 14.58 -20.28
C LEU A 41 5.99 15.78 -21.20
N ASN A 42 6.10 15.55 -22.51
CA ASN A 42 6.06 16.59 -23.52
C ASN A 42 4.63 16.72 -24.07
N ILE A 43 4.02 17.85 -23.78
CA ILE A 43 2.59 18.09 -24.06
C ILE A 43 2.45 19.25 -25.03
N LYS A 44 1.62 19.07 -26.04
CA LYS A 44 1.30 20.07 -27.02
C LYS A 44 -0.11 20.59 -26.89
N ASN A 45 -0.30 21.89 -27.02
CA ASN A 45 -1.62 22.49 -27.14
C ASN A 45 -2.16 22.26 -28.57
N THR A 46 -3.35 21.69 -28.71
CA THR A 46 -3.96 21.37 -29.99
C THR A 46 -5.08 22.36 -30.34
N GLY A 47 -4.72 23.52 -30.94
CA GLY A 47 -5.71 24.44 -31.53
C GLY A 47 -6.54 25.28 -30.54
N ASN A 48 -7.71 25.76 -30.94
CA ASN A 48 -8.57 26.67 -30.21
C ASN A 48 -9.14 26.05 -28.94
N GLY A 49 -8.57 26.40 -27.78
CA GLY A 49 -9.04 25.99 -26.44
C GLY A 49 -7.96 25.25 -25.63
N ASP A 50 -8.30 24.86 -24.40
CA ASP A 50 -7.44 24.18 -23.44
C ASP A 50 -7.15 22.70 -23.77
N SER A 51 -7.29 22.27 -25.02
CA SER A 51 -7.06 20.88 -25.42
C SER A 51 -5.57 20.57 -25.49
N LYS A 52 -5.11 19.71 -24.58
CA LYS A 52 -3.73 19.25 -24.47
C LYS A 52 -3.59 17.82 -25.00
N LYS A 53 -2.48 17.53 -25.69
CA LYS A 53 -2.17 16.20 -26.21
C LYS A 53 -0.74 15.80 -25.87
N LEU A 54 -0.54 14.54 -25.48
CA LEU A 54 0.78 13.94 -25.33
C LEU A 54 1.46 13.83 -26.69
N GLU A 55 2.74 14.17 -26.76
CA GLU A 55 3.58 14.11 -27.97
C GLU A 55 4.76 13.15 -27.78
N SER A 56 5.41 13.22 -26.62
CA SER A 56 6.53 12.35 -26.27
C SER A 56 6.73 12.35 -24.75
N ILE A 57 7.64 11.50 -24.29
CA ILE A 57 8.07 11.45 -22.89
C ILE A 57 9.59 11.58 -22.80
N ASN A 58 10.07 12.23 -21.73
CA ASN A 58 11.48 12.23 -21.40
C ASN A 58 11.74 11.13 -20.38
N VAL A 59 12.74 10.31 -20.64
CA VAL A 59 13.15 9.23 -19.75
C VAL A 59 14.65 9.26 -19.52
N THR A 60 15.09 8.74 -18.37
CA THR A 60 16.51 8.53 -18.05
C THR A 60 16.79 7.06 -17.80
N ASP A 61 17.71 6.50 -18.56
CA ASP A 61 18.32 5.21 -18.27
C ASP A 61 19.29 5.41 -17.08
N ARG A 62 18.92 4.85 -15.93
CA ARG A 62 19.69 5.00 -14.67
C ARG A 62 20.97 4.16 -14.63
N PHE A 63 21.08 3.13 -15.47
CA PHE A 63 22.30 2.30 -15.55
C PHE A 63 23.34 2.98 -16.43
N LEU A 64 22.91 3.61 -17.53
CA LEU A 64 23.80 4.29 -18.46
C LEU A 64 23.95 5.79 -18.18
N GLY A 65 23.11 6.37 -17.32
CA GLY A 65 23.05 7.82 -17.07
C GLY A 65 22.63 8.62 -18.29
N LYS A 66 21.93 8.00 -19.26
CA LYS A 66 21.57 8.62 -20.55
C LYS A 66 20.10 9.04 -20.57
N ALA A 67 19.87 10.30 -20.91
CA ALA A 67 18.52 10.80 -21.18
C ALA A 67 18.10 10.49 -22.62
N GLU A 68 16.82 10.22 -22.81
CA GLU A 68 16.21 9.88 -24.10
C GLU A 68 14.82 10.50 -24.19
N VAL A 69 14.41 10.87 -25.40
CA VAL A 69 13.03 11.26 -25.72
C VAL A 69 12.37 10.11 -26.47
N ILE A 70 11.25 9.64 -25.97
CA ILE A 70 10.47 8.59 -26.63
C ILE A 70 9.19 9.22 -27.18
N GLU A 71 9.04 9.25 -28.49
CA GLU A 71 7.80 9.68 -29.16
C GLU A 71 6.70 8.65 -28.87
N CYS A 72 5.56 9.11 -28.42
CA CYS A 72 4.40 8.27 -28.20
C CYS A 72 3.11 9.11 -28.22
N ASP A 73 2.08 8.59 -28.87
CA ASP A 73 0.74 9.18 -28.93
C ASP A 73 -0.20 8.58 -27.86
N ARG A 74 0.23 7.53 -27.18
CA ARG A 74 -0.50 6.85 -26.09
C ARG A 74 0.46 6.39 -25.01
N LEU A 75 0.19 6.82 -23.78
CA LEU A 75 0.94 6.43 -22.58
C LEU A 75 -0.02 5.85 -21.54
N ILE A 76 0.13 4.59 -21.16
CA ILE A 76 -0.53 4.01 -20.01
C ILE A 76 0.35 4.27 -18.80
N LEU A 77 -0.17 5.03 -17.84
CA LEU A 77 0.55 5.41 -16.63
C LEU A 77 0.16 4.51 -15.46
N ALA A 78 0.94 3.47 -15.22
CA ALA A 78 0.70 2.44 -14.19
C ALA A 78 1.79 2.45 -13.11
N ILE A 79 2.02 3.61 -12.49
CA ILE A 79 3.18 3.92 -11.64
C ILE A 79 3.11 3.38 -10.21
N GLY A 80 1.96 2.86 -9.77
CA GLY A 80 1.71 2.53 -8.37
C GLY A 80 1.63 3.76 -7.46
N HIS A 81 1.32 3.55 -6.19
CA HIS A 81 1.09 4.66 -5.24
C HIS A 81 2.36 5.26 -4.63
N SER A 82 3.52 4.66 -4.86
CA SER A 82 4.80 5.09 -4.23
C SER A 82 5.68 5.95 -5.13
N ALA A 83 5.30 6.20 -6.38
CA ALA A 83 6.04 7.03 -7.34
C ALA A 83 5.80 8.53 -7.10
N ARG A 84 6.25 9.02 -5.95
CA ARG A 84 5.95 10.38 -5.46
C ARG A 84 6.62 11.48 -6.27
N ASP A 85 7.79 11.22 -6.81
CA ASP A 85 8.48 12.10 -7.76
C ASP A 85 7.68 12.26 -9.06
N THR A 86 7.12 11.16 -9.57
CA THR A 86 6.25 11.19 -10.75
C THR A 86 4.96 11.98 -10.48
N PHE A 87 4.32 11.84 -9.31
CA PHE A 87 3.15 12.67 -8.97
C PHE A 87 3.47 14.16 -8.95
N LEU A 88 4.65 14.56 -8.46
CA LEU A 88 5.10 15.95 -8.50
C LEU A 88 5.23 16.45 -9.96
N SER A 89 5.95 15.70 -10.81
CA SER A 89 6.13 16.03 -12.23
C SER A 89 4.80 16.08 -12.99
N LEU A 90 3.87 15.18 -12.72
CA LEU A 90 2.54 15.19 -13.35
C LEU A 90 1.73 16.42 -12.93
N ASN A 91 1.80 16.81 -11.66
CA ASN A 91 1.12 17.99 -11.14
C ASN A 91 1.66 19.28 -11.81
N GLU A 92 2.98 19.40 -11.93
CA GLU A 92 3.66 20.50 -12.60
C GLU A 92 3.31 20.55 -14.11
N SER A 93 3.12 19.41 -14.75
CA SER A 93 2.69 19.30 -16.14
C SER A 93 1.21 19.63 -16.37
N GLY A 94 0.45 19.91 -15.28
CA GLY A 94 -0.97 20.24 -15.36
C GLY A 94 -1.88 19.04 -15.62
N VAL A 95 -1.46 17.83 -15.23
CA VAL A 95 -2.33 16.66 -15.18
C VAL A 95 -3.33 16.86 -14.05
N MET A 96 -4.62 16.73 -14.35
CA MET A 96 -5.68 16.96 -13.37
C MET A 96 -5.69 15.85 -12.32
N MET A 97 -5.48 16.24 -11.07
CA MET A 97 -5.45 15.33 -9.92
C MET A 97 -6.30 15.86 -8.77
N GLN A 98 -6.73 14.96 -7.91
CA GLN A 98 -7.50 15.26 -6.69
C GLN A 98 -6.91 14.52 -5.49
N PRO A 99 -7.00 15.10 -4.28
CA PRO A 99 -6.68 14.36 -3.06
C PRO A 99 -7.68 13.22 -2.88
N LYS A 100 -7.22 12.12 -2.34
CA LYS A 100 -8.04 10.92 -2.12
C LYS A 100 -7.84 10.40 -0.71
N SER A 101 -8.95 10.07 -0.03
CA SER A 101 -8.92 9.39 1.26
C SER A 101 -8.23 8.03 1.14
N PHE A 102 -7.50 7.66 2.19
CA PHE A 102 -6.84 6.37 2.34
C PHE A 102 -6.91 5.91 3.80
N ALA A 103 -6.17 4.89 4.20
CA ALA A 103 -6.11 4.48 5.59
C ALA A 103 -4.66 4.42 6.07
N ILE A 104 -4.45 4.72 7.35
CA ILE A 104 -3.15 4.72 8.02
C ILE A 104 -3.26 3.95 9.34
N GLY A 105 -2.19 3.32 9.78
CA GLY A 105 -2.17 2.61 11.04
C GLY A 105 -0.89 1.84 11.29
N VAL A 106 -1.03 0.63 11.82
CA VAL A 106 0.08 -0.24 12.23
C VAL A 106 -0.11 -1.66 11.71
N ARG A 107 0.97 -2.42 11.59
CA ARG A 107 0.91 -3.87 11.52
C ARG A 107 0.81 -4.46 12.91
N VAL A 108 -0.11 -5.38 13.09
CA VAL A 108 -0.30 -6.12 14.33
C VAL A 108 0.15 -7.56 14.11
N GLU A 109 0.98 -8.10 15.00
CA GLU A 109 1.38 -9.50 14.96
C GLU A 109 0.86 -10.26 16.17
N HIS A 110 0.35 -11.46 15.89
CA HIS A 110 -0.09 -12.46 16.87
C HIS A 110 0.51 -13.82 16.51
N SER A 111 0.55 -14.74 17.45
CA SER A 111 0.82 -16.16 17.15
C SER A 111 -0.22 -16.67 16.15
N GLN A 112 0.22 -17.29 15.05
CA GLN A 112 -0.68 -17.95 14.09
C GLN A 112 -1.47 -19.09 14.74
N GLU A 113 -0.87 -19.79 15.72
CA GLU A 113 -1.55 -20.81 16.51
C GLU A 113 -2.76 -20.22 17.28
N MET A 114 -2.59 -19.05 17.92
CA MET A 114 -3.70 -18.40 18.65
C MET A 114 -4.86 -18.11 17.67
N ILE A 115 -4.58 -17.58 16.49
CA ILE A 115 -5.61 -17.32 15.49
C ILE A 115 -6.26 -18.63 15.02
N GLY A 116 -5.46 -19.66 14.75
CA GLY A 116 -5.96 -20.98 14.35
C GLY A 116 -6.89 -21.62 15.39
N ARG A 117 -6.50 -21.61 16.65
CA ARG A 117 -7.32 -22.13 17.75
C ARG A 117 -8.63 -21.36 17.93
N ASN A 118 -8.60 -20.05 17.78
CA ASN A 118 -9.83 -19.24 17.84
C ASN A 118 -10.79 -19.55 16.68
N GLN A 119 -10.29 -19.85 15.48
CA GLN A 119 -11.13 -20.12 14.31
C GLN A 119 -11.62 -21.57 14.22
N TYR A 120 -10.76 -22.52 14.59
CA TYR A 120 -10.97 -23.95 14.32
C TYR A 120 -10.90 -24.85 15.54
N GLY A 121 -10.67 -24.30 16.75
CA GLY A 121 -10.46 -25.09 17.97
C GLY A 121 -9.26 -26.03 17.83
N GLU A 122 -9.34 -27.23 18.36
CA GLU A 122 -8.27 -28.22 18.33
C GLU A 122 -7.95 -28.78 16.92
N LEU A 123 -8.86 -28.57 15.96
CA LEU A 123 -8.68 -29.02 14.57
C LEU A 123 -7.80 -28.08 13.73
N TYR A 124 -7.28 -26.99 14.31
CA TYR A 124 -6.55 -25.96 13.56
C TYR A 124 -5.34 -26.50 12.78
N LYS A 125 -4.69 -27.55 13.26
CA LYS A 125 -3.55 -28.18 12.55
C LYS A 125 -3.93 -28.97 11.30
N ALA A 126 -5.17 -29.43 11.23
CA ALA A 126 -5.70 -30.22 10.11
C ALA A 126 -6.40 -29.37 9.05
N LEU A 127 -6.59 -28.09 9.31
CA LEU A 127 -7.29 -27.16 8.42
C LEU A 127 -6.31 -26.14 7.81
N PRO A 128 -6.69 -25.48 6.70
CA PRO A 128 -5.86 -24.42 6.12
C PRO A 128 -5.54 -23.32 7.13
N THR A 129 -4.38 -22.67 6.98
CA THR A 129 -3.94 -21.60 7.88
C THR A 129 -5.02 -20.52 8.00
N ALA A 130 -5.44 -20.26 9.24
CA ALA A 130 -6.57 -19.39 9.56
C ALA A 130 -6.27 -17.92 9.21
N ASP A 131 -7.24 -17.26 8.60
CA ASP A 131 -7.24 -15.82 8.34
C ASP A 131 -8.40 -15.14 9.12
N TYR A 132 -8.41 -13.81 9.12
CA TYR A 132 -9.52 -13.04 9.70
C TYR A 132 -9.77 -11.74 8.95
N LYS A 133 -11.00 -11.23 9.08
CA LYS A 133 -11.38 -9.87 8.68
C LYS A 133 -12.16 -9.23 9.82
N LEU A 134 -11.63 -8.14 10.34
CA LEU A 134 -12.16 -7.42 11.50
C LEU A 134 -12.53 -6.00 11.12
N THR A 135 -13.63 -5.53 11.65
CA THR A 135 -14.09 -4.14 11.49
C THR A 135 -14.71 -3.66 12.79
N HIS A 136 -14.47 -2.41 13.12
CA HIS A 136 -15.06 -1.71 14.25
C HIS A 136 -15.32 -0.25 13.84
N GLN A 137 -16.39 0.33 14.35
CA GLN A 137 -16.64 1.76 14.25
C GLN A 137 -16.44 2.36 15.63
N THR A 138 -15.54 3.34 15.73
CA THR A 138 -15.24 4.01 16.99
C THR A 138 -16.43 4.88 17.45
N LYS A 139 -16.40 5.29 18.72
CA LYS A 139 -17.40 6.19 19.27
C LYS A 139 -17.48 7.52 18.53
N ASP A 140 -16.35 7.98 17.97
CA ASP A 140 -16.24 9.20 17.18
C ASP A 140 -16.60 9.00 15.69
N GLY A 141 -17.08 7.78 15.32
CA GLY A 141 -17.54 7.47 13.97
C GLY A 141 -16.44 7.09 12.98
N ARG A 142 -15.17 6.96 13.39
CA ARG A 142 -14.08 6.49 12.51
C ARG A 142 -14.14 4.98 12.34
N GLY A 143 -13.93 4.52 11.11
CA GLY A 143 -13.83 3.10 10.81
C GLY A 143 -12.42 2.57 11.11
N VAL A 144 -12.33 1.53 11.95
CA VAL A 144 -11.10 0.76 12.19
C VAL A 144 -11.27 -0.63 11.61
N TYR A 145 -10.32 -1.09 10.81
CA TYR A 145 -10.45 -2.40 10.16
C TYR A 145 -9.11 -3.09 9.92
N SER A 146 -9.18 -4.42 9.87
CA SER A 146 -8.05 -5.22 9.42
C SER A 146 -7.94 -5.15 7.90
N PHE A 147 -6.73 -4.92 7.41
CA PHE A 147 -6.43 -4.85 5.99
C PHE A 147 -5.23 -5.72 5.66
N CYS A 148 -5.25 -6.37 4.48
CA CYS A 148 -4.15 -7.19 3.99
C CYS A 148 -3.58 -8.14 5.07
N MET A 149 -4.48 -8.94 5.67
CA MET A 149 -4.10 -9.97 6.65
C MET A 149 -3.25 -11.04 5.97
N CYS A 150 -2.10 -11.33 6.56
CA CYS A 150 -1.07 -12.25 6.09
C CYS A 150 -0.92 -13.42 7.07
N PRO A 151 -1.66 -14.52 6.87
CA PRO A 151 -1.55 -15.70 7.73
C PRO A 151 -0.18 -16.36 7.53
N GLY A 152 0.42 -16.81 8.63
CA GLY A 152 1.76 -17.42 8.60
C GLY A 152 2.79 -16.55 7.88
N GLY A 153 2.68 -15.23 8.04
CA GLY A 153 3.44 -14.27 7.28
C GLY A 153 4.42 -13.47 8.14
N TYR A 154 5.00 -12.44 7.54
CA TYR A 154 5.99 -11.58 8.16
C TYR A 154 5.78 -10.12 7.77
N VAL A 155 6.25 -9.21 8.62
CA VAL A 155 6.24 -7.78 8.35
C VAL A 155 7.52 -7.38 7.62
N VAL A 156 7.43 -6.50 6.64
CA VAL A 156 8.56 -6.04 5.86
C VAL A 156 8.71 -4.53 5.95
N ASN A 157 9.97 -4.06 5.86
CA ASN A 157 10.24 -2.66 5.55
C ASN A 157 9.92 -2.42 4.07
N ALA A 158 8.85 -1.66 3.82
CA ALA A 158 8.35 -1.33 2.49
C ALA A 158 8.68 0.12 2.07
N SER A 159 9.68 0.73 2.69
CA SER A 159 10.10 2.11 2.41
C SER A 159 10.59 2.25 0.97
N SER A 160 10.20 3.32 0.30
CA SER A 160 10.64 3.64 -1.07
C SER A 160 11.38 4.96 -1.18
N GLU A 161 11.46 5.74 -0.11
CA GLU A 161 12.16 7.02 -0.06
C GLU A 161 13.21 7.02 1.06
N LYS A 162 14.37 7.64 0.80
CA LYS A 162 15.43 7.77 1.80
C LYS A 162 14.96 8.61 3.00
N GLY A 163 15.21 8.13 4.20
CA GLY A 163 14.82 8.82 5.43
C GLY A 163 13.32 8.72 5.77
N MET A 164 12.60 7.85 5.10
CA MET A 164 11.18 7.53 5.37
C MET A 164 11.07 6.06 5.77
N LEU A 165 10.08 5.73 6.60
CA LEU A 165 9.80 4.35 6.96
C LEU A 165 8.32 4.04 6.81
N ALA A 166 8.03 2.98 6.08
CA ALA A 166 6.71 2.37 5.98
C ALA A 166 6.86 0.85 6.08
N VAL A 167 5.86 0.20 6.66
CA VAL A 167 5.80 -1.26 6.76
C VAL A 167 4.68 -1.81 5.88
N ASN A 168 4.82 -3.09 5.50
CA ASN A 168 3.77 -3.88 4.89
C ASN A 168 3.88 -5.32 5.39
N GLY A 169 2.90 -6.17 5.09
CA GLY A 169 2.92 -7.59 5.39
C GLY A 169 3.02 -8.44 4.14
N MET A 170 3.66 -9.57 4.28
CA MET A 170 3.80 -10.58 3.25
C MET A 170 3.53 -11.96 3.80
N SER A 171 3.07 -12.86 2.95
CA SER A 171 2.88 -14.27 3.27
C SER A 171 3.33 -15.10 2.08
N ASP A 172 4.13 -16.13 2.35
CA ASP A 172 4.56 -17.08 1.33
C ASP A 172 3.40 -18.04 0.98
N TYR A 173 3.56 -18.80 -0.09
CA TYR A 173 2.53 -19.71 -0.59
C TYR A 173 2.03 -20.69 0.49
N LEU A 174 2.95 -21.25 1.27
CA LEU A 174 2.63 -22.24 2.30
C LEU A 174 1.98 -21.66 3.55
N ARG A 175 2.12 -20.36 3.81
CA ARG A 175 1.57 -19.67 5.01
C ARG A 175 1.99 -20.35 6.32
N ASP A 176 3.23 -20.82 6.40
CA ASP A 176 3.75 -21.67 7.48
C ASP A 176 4.58 -20.92 8.53
N GLY A 177 4.60 -19.60 8.47
CA GLY A 177 5.23 -18.77 9.50
C GLY A 177 4.52 -18.85 10.85
N ILE A 178 5.28 -18.56 11.91
CA ILE A 178 4.81 -18.67 13.30
C ILE A 178 3.82 -17.56 13.69
N ASN A 179 3.86 -16.41 13.00
CA ASN A 179 2.99 -15.29 13.26
C ASN A 179 1.95 -15.08 12.14
N ALA A 180 0.79 -14.64 12.56
CA ALA A 180 -0.20 -13.97 11.72
C ALA A 180 0.02 -12.46 11.83
N ASN A 181 0.02 -11.71 10.73
CA ASN A 181 0.03 -10.26 10.79
C ASN A 181 -1.07 -9.64 9.94
N SER A 182 -1.51 -8.46 10.34
CA SER A 182 -2.49 -7.67 9.61
C SER A 182 -2.26 -6.19 9.84
N ALA A 183 -2.46 -5.37 8.84
CA ALA A 183 -2.63 -3.95 9.09
C ALA A 183 -3.93 -3.72 9.88
N ILE A 184 -3.85 -2.91 10.93
CA ILE A 184 -5.00 -2.33 11.61
C ILE A 184 -4.96 -0.85 11.32
N VAL A 185 -5.91 -0.40 10.53
CA VAL A 185 -5.88 0.91 9.91
C VAL A 185 -7.17 1.68 10.14
N VAL A 186 -7.03 2.99 10.12
CA VAL A 186 -8.10 3.98 10.30
C VAL A 186 -8.18 4.82 9.03
N THR A 187 -9.38 5.06 8.55
CA THR A 187 -9.60 5.94 7.40
C THR A 187 -9.24 7.37 7.75
N VAL A 188 -8.46 8.01 6.87
CA VAL A 188 -8.13 9.44 6.89
C VAL A 188 -8.57 10.06 5.57
N GLY A 189 -9.11 11.26 5.67
CA GLY A 189 -9.65 12.02 4.56
C GLY A 189 -8.97 13.37 4.38
N VAL A 190 -9.51 14.16 3.47
CA VAL A 190 -8.97 15.49 3.13
C VAL A 190 -8.99 16.42 4.35
N GLU A 191 -9.91 16.21 5.26
CA GLU A 191 -10.07 16.93 6.53
C GLU A 191 -8.90 16.67 7.52
N ASP A 192 -8.22 15.54 7.38
CA ASP A 192 -7.07 15.17 8.21
C ASP A 192 -5.73 15.68 7.64
N PHE A 193 -5.73 16.19 6.38
CA PHE A 193 -4.50 16.56 5.69
C PHE A 193 -4.11 18.02 5.93
N ASP A 194 -2.81 18.31 5.93
CA ASP A 194 -2.31 19.70 5.93
C ASP A 194 -2.44 20.29 4.50
N GLY A 195 -3.62 20.79 4.14
CA GLY A 195 -3.94 21.38 2.84
C GLY A 195 -5.01 20.59 2.07
N THR A 196 -5.51 21.20 0.98
CA THR A 196 -6.62 20.67 0.15
C THR A 196 -6.21 20.39 -1.30
N ASP A 197 -4.96 20.67 -1.67
CA ASP A 197 -4.45 20.39 -3.01
C ASP A 197 -4.27 18.90 -3.27
N ALA A 198 -4.10 18.53 -4.53
CA ALA A 198 -4.04 17.13 -4.96
C ALA A 198 -2.96 16.28 -4.27
N LEU A 199 -1.89 16.89 -3.78
CA LEU A 199 -0.74 16.21 -3.18
C LEU A 199 -0.74 16.28 -1.63
N ALA A 200 -1.77 16.86 -1.01
CA ALA A 200 -1.85 17.02 0.44
C ALA A 200 -1.75 15.66 1.18
N GLY A 201 -2.46 14.64 0.70
CA GLY A 201 -2.39 13.29 1.28
C GLY A 201 -1.00 12.64 1.16
N MET A 202 -0.27 12.92 0.07
CA MET A 202 1.12 12.46 -0.08
C MET A 202 2.06 13.11 0.94
N ARG A 203 1.89 14.42 1.19
CA ARG A 203 2.66 15.12 2.24
C ARG A 203 2.31 14.60 3.62
N PHE A 204 1.03 14.32 3.87
CA PHE A 204 0.59 13.69 5.12
C PHE A 204 1.28 12.33 5.36
N GLN A 205 1.33 11.44 4.35
CA GLN A 205 2.06 10.18 4.47
C GLN A 205 3.55 10.42 4.80
N ARG A 206 4.23 11.30 4.07
CA ARG A 206 5.65 11.63 4.30
C ARG A 206 5.93 12.13 5.71
N LYS A 207 5.06 12.96 6.27
CA LYS A 207 5.17 13.48 7.65
C LYS A 207 5.28 12.33 8.66
N TRP A 208 4.40 11.37 8.58
CA TRP A 208 4.35 10.25 9.52
C TRP A 208 5.39 9.16 9.24
N GLU A 209 5.71 8.90 7.98
CA GLU A 209 6.81 8.01 7.60
C GLU A 209 8.18 8.55 8.05
N LYS A 210 8.39 9.87 7.97
CA LYS A 210 9.59 10.53 8.51
C LYS A 210 9.68 10.37 10.03
N LYS A 211 8.57 10.60 10.72
CA LYS A 211 8.50 10.45 12.18
C LYS A 211 8.79 9.01 12.62
N ALA A 212 8.27 8.01 11.87
CA ALA A 212 8.57 6.61 12.09
C ALA A 212 10.06 6.26 11.87
N PHE A 213 10.66 6.81 10.81
CA PHE A 213 12.09 6.65 10.55
C PHE A 213 12.95 7.21 11.69
N ASP A 214 12.65 8.43 12.15
CA ASP A 214 13.42 9.10 13.20
C ASP A 214 13.28 8.38 14.54
N ALA A 215 12.07 7.91 14.88
CA ALA A 215 11.80 7.26 16.16
C ALA A 215 12.59 5.95 16.37
N ALA A 216 12.94 5.25 15.28
CA ALA A 216 13.62 3.95 15.34
C ALA A 216 14.97 3.93 14.60
N GLY A 217 15.51 5.10 14.21
CA GLY A 217 16.78 5.19 13.50
C GLY A 217 16.80 4.45 12.17
N GLY A 218 15.66 4.42 11.45
CA GLY A 218 15.50 3.72 10.18
C GLY A 218 15.16 2.23 10.28
N LYS A 219 15.11 1.66 11.49
CA LYS A 219 14.61 0.31 11.76
C LYS A 219 13.09 0.32 11.86
N ILE A 220 12.46 -0.84 11.80
CA ILE A 220 11.00 -0.96 12.00
C ILE A 220 10.67 -0.66 13.46
N PRO A 221 9.92 0.42 13.78
CA PRO A 221 9.47 0.69 15.13
C PRO A 221 8.54 -0.41 15.63
N VAL A 222 8.78 -0.88 16.86
CA VAL A 222 7.93 -1.89 17.50
C VAL A 222 7.57 -1.47 18.92
N GLN A 223 6.32 -1.74 19.30
CA GLN A 223 5.78 -1.48 20.65
C GLN A 223 4.79 -2.60 21.01
N LEU A 224 4.74 -3.00 22.26
CA LEU A 224 3.72 -3.91 22.77
C LEU A 224 2.41 -3.14 22.98
N PHE A 225 1.28 -3.78 22.75
CA PHE A 225 -0.04 -3.13 22.90
C PHE A 225 -0.30 -2.61 24.32
N GLY A 226 0.13 -3.33 25.34
CA GLY A 226 0.03 -2.86 26.73
C GLY A 226 0.80 -1.57 26.99
N ASP A 227 1.95 -1.39 26.36
CA ASP A 227 2.77 -0.17 26.46
C ASP A 227 2.25 0.94 25.54
N PHE A 228 1.67 0.59 24.38
CA PHE A 228 0.97 1.51 23.49
C PHE A 228 -0.19 2.21 24.23
N LYS A 229 -1.00 1.45 24.97
CA LYS A 229 -2.08 2.01 25.80
C LYS A 229 -1.57 2.99 26.85
N LYS A 230 -0.39 2.72 27.43
CA LYS A 230 0.24 3.58 28.45
C LYS A 230 1.07 4.71 27.88
N ASN A 231 1.22 4.77 26.55
CA ASN A 231 2.08 5.71 25.83
C ASN A 231 3.55 5.68 26.31
N VAL A 232 4.10 4.48 26.50
CA VAL A 232 5.50 4.28 26.93
C VAL A 232 6.24 3.34 25.98
N VAL A 233 7.54 3.54 25.81
CA VAL A 233 8.40 2.65 25.00
C VAL A 233 8.51 1.29 25.64
N SER A 234 8.32 0.21 24.90
CA SER A 234 8.55 -1.16 25.34
C SER A 234 10.03 -1.44 25.57
N LYS A 235 10.34 -2.31 26.53
CA LYS A 235 11.73 -2.64 26.91
C LYS A 235 12.12 -4.07 26.55
N GLU A 236 11.15 -4.97 26.49
CA GLU A 236 11.35 -6.39 26.19
C GLU A 236 10.12 -6.96 25.48
N PHE A 237 10.29 -8.06 24.78
CA PHE A 237 9.19 -8.77 24.14
C PHE A 237 8.54 -9.74 25.15
N GLY A 238 7.22 -9.92 24.99
CA GLY A 238 6.47 -10.98 25.68
C GLY A 238 6.63 -12.36 25.00
N ASN A 239 5.53 -13.12 24.95
CA ASN A 239 5.51 -14.44 24.31
C ASN A 239 5.56 -14.35 22.78
N VAL A 240 5.10 -13.25 22.19
CA VAL A 240 5.16 -13.01 20.76
C VAL A 240 6.48 -12.33 20.41
N ARG A 241 7.21 -12.90 19.46
CA ARG A 241 8.43 -12.31 18.91
C ARG A 241 8.15 -11.82 17.48
N PRO A 242 8.70 -10.67 17.06
CA PRO A 242 8.44 -10.16 15.72
C PRO A 242 8.98 -11.10 14.64
N GLN A 243 8.17 -11.33 13.63
CA GLN A 243 8.58 -12.03 12.41
C GLN A 243 8.69 -11.02 11.27
N THR A 244 9.91 -10.48 11.09
CA THR A 244 10.13 -9.36 10.16
C THR A 244 11.25 -9.65 9.15
N LYS A 245 11.12 -9.07 7.95
CA LYS A 245 12.24 -8.85 7.04
C LYS A 245 12.66 -7.39 7.15
N GLY A 246 13.70 -7.16 7.90
CA GLY A 246 14.22 -5.86 8.32
C GLY A 246 14.48 -5.85 9.83
N GLU A 247 15.42 -5.02 10.26
CA GLU A 247 15.72 -4.84 11.68
C GLU A 247 14.58 -4.09 12.40
N THR A 248 14.30 -4.46 13.64
CA THR A 248 13.34 -3.80 14.52
C THR A 248 14.04 -3.02 15.63
N ALA A 249 13.38 -2.00 16.15
CA ALA A 249 13.79 -1.31 17.38
C ALA A 249 12.55 -0.94 18.19
N PHE A 250 12.67 -1.02 19.52
CA PHE A 250 11.65 -0.50 20.40
C PHE A 250 11.54 1.01 20.26
N ALA A 251 10.35 1.49 19.97
CA ALA A 251 10.02 2.91 19.87
C ALA A 251 8.57 3.13 20.30
N ASN A 252 8.20 4.38 20.58
CA ASN A 252 6.81 4.71 20.86
C ASN A 252 6.00 4.81 19.55
N VAL A 253 5.40 3.68 19.16
CA VAL A 253 4.57 3.58 17.94
C VAL A 253 3.32 4.45 18.05
N ARG A 254 2.81 4.69 19.25
CA ARG A 254 1.67 5.59 19.47
C ARG A 254 2.01 7.02 19.01
N GLU A 255 3.20 7.51 19.31
CA GLU A 255 3.62 8.87 18.96
C GLU A 255 3.93 9.08 17.48
N ILE A 256 4.21 8.01 16.72
CA ILE A 256 4.43 8.13 15.27
C ILE A 256 3.13 8.14 14.46
N LEU A 257 1.99 8.17 15.11
CA LEU A 257 0.65 8.27 14.51
C LEU A 257 0.01 9.63 14.86
N PRO A 258 -0.97 10.11 14.07
CA PRO A 258 -1.89 11.14 14.54
C PRO A 258 -2.59 10.67 15.82
N GLY A 259 -2.78 11.56 16.81
CA GLY A 259 -3.37 11.18 18.10
C GLY A 259 -4.73 10.47 17.96
N GLU A 260 -5.62 11.04 17.17
CA GLU A 260 -6.96 10.47 16.91
C GLU A 260 -6.91 9.09 16.21
N VAL A 261 -5.91 8.87 15.35
CA VAL A 261 -5.68 7.56 14.72
C VAL A 261 -5.18 6.57 15.75
N ALA A 262 -4.26 6.98 16.64
CA ALA A 262 -3.75 6.12 17.70
C ALA A 262 -4.85 5.70 18.68
N ASP A 263 -5.71 6.64 19.08
CA ASP A 263 -6.86 6.38 19.96
C ASP A 263 -7.87 5.43 19.31
N SER A 264 -8.14 5.65 18.01
CA SER A 264 -9.02 4.77 17.21
C SER A 264 -8.47 3.34 17.11
N ILE A 265 -7.14 3.19 16.91
CA ILE A 265 -6.48 1.88 16.84
C ILE A 265 -6.59 1.16 18.18
N GLU A 266 -6.36 1.85 19.30
CA GLU A 266 -6.52 1.29 20.66
C GLU A 266 -7.94 0.78 20.89
N GLU A 267 -8.95 1.60 20.56
CA GLU A 267 -10.36 1.22 20.68
C GLU A 267 -10.68 0.01 19.80
N GLY A 268 -10.22 0.03 18.53
CA GLY A 268 -10.46 -1.05 17.59
C GLY A 268 -9.83 -2.38 18.02
N ILE A 269 -8.56 -2.39 18.40
CA ILE A 269 -7.87 -3.59 18.89
C ILE A 269 -8.57 -4.14 20.16
N THR A 270 -8.96 -3.27 21.08
CA THR A 270 -9.72 -3.65 22.28
C THR A 270 -11.08 -4.27 21.93
N ALA A 271 -11.78 -3.69 20.93
CA ALA A 271 -13.08 -4.22 20.49
C ALA A 271 -12.96 -5.58 19.76
N PHE A 272 -11.84 -5.83 19.09
CA PHE A 272 -11.58 -7.08 18.38
C PHE A 272 -11.39 -8.28 19.31
N GLU A 273 -11.07 -8.07 20.59
CA GLU A 273 -11.05 -9.11 21.64
C GLU A 273 -12.35 -9.91 21.69
N LYS A 274 -13.50 -9.25 21.46
CA LYS A 274 -14.81 -9.91 21.44
C LYS A 274 -14.99 -10.89 20.28
N LYS A 275 -14.16 -10.78 19.23
CA LYS A 275 -14.23 -11.61 18.02
C LYS A 275 -13.14 -12.68 18.01
N ILE A 276 -11.97 -12.36 18.54
CA ILE A 276 -10.81 -13.25 18.62
C ILE A 276 -10.23 -13.10 20.04
N ASN A 277 -10.41 -14.11 20.85
CA ASN A 277 -9.89 -14.12 22.22
C ASN A 277 -8.36 -14.01 22.23
N GLY A 278 -7.83 -13.08 23.01
CA GLY A 278 -6.41 -12.77 23.07
C GLY A 278 -5.92 -11.80 21.98
N TYR A 279 -6.82 -11.16 21.23
CA TYR A 279 -6.41 -10.19 20.24
C TYR A 279 -5.80 -8.92 20.84
N SER A 280 -6.32 -8.48 21.99
CA SER A 280 -5.88 -7.28 22.72
C SER A 280 -4.92 -7.57 23.87
N ARG A 281 -4.20 -8.69 23.81
CA ARG A 281 -3.18 -9.03 24.83
C ARG A 281 -2.15 -7.93 24.96
N ASP A 282 -1.64 -7.72 26.17
CA ASP A 282 -0.62 -6.70 26.41
C ASP A 282 0.69 -6.96 25.63
N ASP A 283 1.00 -8.22 25.27
CA ASP A 283 2.17 -8.61 24.50
C ASP A 283 1.92 -8.73 22.98
N THR A 284 0.75 -8.32 22.49
CA THR A 284 0.50 -8.14 21.04
C THR A 284 1.45 -7.10 20.46
N LEU A 285 2.10 -7.42 19.34
CA LEU A 285 3.09 -6.52 18.74
C LEU A 285 2.42 -5.54 17.78
N LEU A 286 2.78 -4.27 17.91
CA LEU A 286 2.42 -3.19 16.97
C LEU A 286 3.69 -2.72 16.27
N LEU A 287 3.71 -2.77 14.95
CA LEU A 287 4.84 -2.35 14.11
C LEU A 287 4.38 -1.19 13.22
N GLY A 288 5.13 -0.11 13.23
CA GLY A 288 4.73 1.13 12.53
C GLY A 288 5.67 1.49 11.40
N ILE A 289 5.20 2.25 10.47
CA ILE A 289 3.84 2.73 10.22
C ILE A 289 3.29 2.11 8.92
N GLU A 290 2.06 1.66 8.92
CA GLU A 290 1.35 1.26 7.68
C GLU A 290 0.66 2.50 7.12
N SER A 291 1.28 3.18 6.16
CA SER A 291 0.80 4.44 5.58
C SER A 291 0.36 4.31 4.13
N ARG A 292 0.60 3.15 3.51
CA ARG A 292 0.48 2.97 2.06
C ARG A 292 -0.57 1.92 1.69
N THR A 293 -1.74 2.02 2.30
CA THR A 293 -2.86 1.10 2.02
C THR A 293 -3.47 1.32 0.63
N SER A 294 -3.44 2.56 0.13
CA SER A 294 -3.85 2.95 -1.22
C SER A 294 -3.25 4.30 -1.61
N SER A 295 -3.40 4.69 -2.90
CA SER A 295 -2.93 5.99 -3.36
C SER A 295 -3.62 7.14 -2.62
N PRO A 296 -2.87 8.14 -2.12
CA PRO A 296 -3.43 9.37 -1.55
C PRO A 296 -3.87 10.38 -2.63
N VAL A 297 -3.66 10.04 -3.90
CA VAL A 297 -3.95 10.88 -5.06
C VAL A 297 -4.86 10.11 -6.02
N LYS A 298 -5.81 10.81 -6.62
CA LYS A 298 -6.60 10.33 -7.76
C LYS A 298 -6.24 11.15 -8.98
N ILE A 299 -5.70 10.52 -10.02
CA ILE A 299 -5.50 11.15 -11.33
C ILE A 299 -6.84 11.08 -12.07
N VAL A 300 -7.42 12.23 -12.37
CA VAL A 300 -8.76 12.29 -13.00
C VAL A 300 -8.69 11.74 -14.43
N ARG A 301 -9.65 10.88 -14.77
CA ARG A 301 -9.84 10.34 -16.12
C ARG A 301 -11.32 10.27 -16.46
N ASP A 302 -11.64 10.34 -17.73
CA ASP A 302 -12.99 10.22 -18.26
C ASP A 302 -13.41 8.77 -18.53
N ASP A 303 -14.57 8.57 -19.11
CA ASP A 303 -15.12 7.24 -19.48
C ASP A 303 -14.32 6.54 -20.59
N THR A 304 -13.46 7.26 -21.31
CA THR A 304 -12.50 6.71 -22.25
C THR A 304 -11.18 6.28 -21.61
N MET A 305 -11.08 6.40 -20.30
CA MET A 305 -9.88 6.18 -19.47
C MET A 305 -8.76 7.21 -19.70
N GLN A 306 -9.00 8.30 -20.40
CA GLN A 306 -8.03 9.36 -20.63
C GLN A 306 -8.08 10.43 -19.53
N SER A 307 -6.93 10.99 -19.22
CA SER A 307 -6.85 12.20 -18.39
C SER A 307 -7.29 13.44 -19.20
N ASN A 308 -7.17 14.61 -18.59
CA ASN A 308 -7.32 15.89 -19.30
C ASN A 308 -6.26 16.12 -20.41
N ILE A 309 -5.28 15.23 -20.52
CA ILE A 309 -4.27 15.23 -21.58
C ILE A 309 -4.58 14.06 -22.52
N LYS A 310 -4.96 14.35 -23.76
CA LYS A 310 -5.28 13.33 -24.76
C LYS A 310 -4.07 12.43 -25.00
N GLY A 311 -4.30 11.12 -24.99
CA GLY A 311 -3.23 10.11 -25.11
C GLY A 311 -2.62 9.67 -23.79
N LEU A 312 -2.95 10.29 -22.64
CA LEU A 312 -2.49 9.88 -21.32
C LEU A 312 -3.59 9.09 -20.60
N TYR A 313 -3.31 7.82 -20.25
CA TYR A 313 -4.23 6.86 -19.64
C TYR A 313 -3.77 6.46 -18.24
N PRO A 314 -4.19 7.16 -17.18
CA PRO A 314 -3.86 6.78 -15.80
C PRO A 314 -4.56 5.47 -15.42
N CYS A 315 -3.80 4.53 -14.83
CA CYS A 315 -4.26 3.18 -14.59
C CYS A 315 -3.81 2.65 -13.24
N GLY A 316 -4.61 1.78 -12.66
CA GLY A 316 -4.29 0.98 -11.48
C GLY A 316 -4.31 1.75 -10.17
N GLU A 317 -3.53 1.26 -9.22
CA GLU A 317 -3.51 1.77 -7.84
C GLU A 317 -2.93 3.18 -7.76
N GLY A 318 -1.86 3.47 -8.48
CA GLY A 318 -1.26 4.81 -8.51
C GLY A 318 -2.21 5.87 -9.00
N ALA A 319 -3.02 5.55 -9.99
CA ALA A 319 -4.05 6.46 -10.50
C ALA A 319 -5.26 6.63 -9.55
N GLY A 320 -5.33 5.85 -8.46
CA GLY A 320 -6.38 5.94 -7.45
C GLY A 320 -7.66 5.13 -7.74
N TYR A 321 -7.62 4.21 -8.73
CA TYR A 321 -8.78 3.39 -9.14
C TYR A 321 -8.74 1.94 -8.66
N ALA A 322 -7.67 1.54 -7.99
CA ALA A 322 -7.50 0.21 -7.42
C ALA A 322 -6.87 0.31 -6.02
N GLY A 323 -7.08 -0.71 -5.19
CA GLY A 323 -6.52 -0.80 -3.85
C GLY A 323 -5.79 -2.13 -3.59
N GLY A 324 -5.38 -2.85 -4.64
CA GLY A 324 -4.65 -4.10 -4.52
C GLY A 324 -4.31 -4.73 -5.87
N ILE A 325 -3.54 -5.81 -5.85
CA ILE A 325 -2.95 -6.45 -7.05
C ILE A 325 -4.02 -6.83 -8.09
N THR A 326 -5.04 -7.58 -7.68
CA THR A 326 -6.09 -8.05 -8.61
C THR A 326 -6.90 -6.90 -9.18
N SER A 327 -7.30 -5.93 -8.36
CA SER A 327 -8.07 -4.77 -8.83
C SER A 327 -7.25 -3.87 -9.76
N ALA A 328 -5.94 -3.73 -9.51
CA ALA A 328 -5.03 -3.00 -10.40
C ALA A 328 -4.88 -3.71 -11.76
N ALA A 329 -4.75 -5.04 -11.76
CA ALA A 329 -4.71 -5.83 -13.00
C ALA A 329 -6.02 -5.71 -13.79
N MET A 330 -7.17 -5.78 -13.12
CA MET A 330 -8.49 -5.58 -13.76
C MET A 330 -8.63 -4.19 -14.39
N ASP A 331 -8.14 -3.16 -13.70
CA ASP A 331 -8.16 -1.79 -14.24
C ASP A 331 -7.23 -1.65 -15.45
N GLY A 332 -6.07 -2.31 -15.42
CA GLY A 332 -5.16 -2.40 -16.56
C GLY A 332 -5.81 -3.04 -17.79
N ILE A 333 -6.49 -4.17 -17.61
CA ILE A 333 -7.22 -4.85 -18.68
C ILE A 333 -8.33 -3.95 -19.26
N LYS A 334 -9.12 -3.30 -18.40
CA LYS A 334 -10.17 -2.37 -18.84
C LYS A 334 -9.61 -1.21 -19.64
N THR A 335 -8.48 -0.64 -19.19
CA THR A 335 -7.79 0.44 -19.88
C THR A 335 -7.30 -0.02 -21.28
N ALA A 336 -6.67 -1.19 -21.36
CA ALA A 336 -6.20 -1.76 -22.62
C ALA A 336 -7.37 -2.01 -23.61
N ILE A 337 -8.48 -2.57 -23.16
CA ILE A 337 -9.69 -2.80 -23.97
C ILE A 337 -10.22 -1.47 -24.52
N LYS A 338 -10.27 -0.41 -23.71
CA LYS A 338 -10.70 0.92 -24.19
C LYS A 338 -9.78 1.51 -25.24
N ILE A 339 -8.46 1.36 -25.07
CA ILE A 339 -7.45 1.88 -26.02
C ILE A 339 -7.52 1.15 -27.36
N THR A 340 -7.79 -0.16 -27.35
CA THR A 340 -7.83 -1.00 -28.56
C THR A 340 -9.18 -1.03 -29.26
N GLY A 341 -10.19 -0.36 -28.72
CA GLY A 341 -11.56 -0.30 -29.28
C GLY A 341 -12.41 -1.53 -29.00
N GLY A 342 -12.04 -2.33 -27.99
CA GLY A 342 -12.89 -3.42 -27.46
C GLY A 342 -13.18 -4.52 -28.46
N LYS A 343 -12.16 -5.22 -28.95
CA LYS A 343 -12.35 -6.53 -29.63
C LYS A 343 -11.89 -7.66 -28.71
#